data_f797561b30a1684c137e79df05a9c952
#
_entry.id   f797561b30a1684c137e79df05a9c952
#
_cell.length_a   1.000
_cell.length_b   1.000
_cell.length_c   1.000
_cell.angle_alpha   90.00
_cell.angle_beta   90.00
_cell.angle_gamma   90.00
#
_symmetry.space_group_name_H-M   'P 1'
#
loop_
_entity.id
_entity.type
_entity.pdbx_description
1 polymer ?
#
loop_
_entity_poly.entity_id
_entity_poly.type
_entity_poly.pdbx_seq_one_letter_code
_entity_poly.pdbx_strand_id
1 'polypeptide(L)'
;RLVGSEMCIRDRWYMKEESEKTYTYYRKAQYHETDQMGIIHHSNYVKWMEEARIGYMSRMGFSYKKVEELGVISPVVEISVAYRKQVFFDDEIRIRVGIKQYNGISLEFNYEFFNASRNEICTTAYSRHCFLKEGKLIALKKELPELNRIITDCL
;
A
#
# COMPACT_ATOMS: atom_id res chain seq x y z
N ARG A 1 -17.40 24.25 -9.04
CA ARG A 1 -16.80 23.23 -8.21
C ARG A 1 -17.85 22.54 -7.34
N LEU A 2 -17.83 21.22 -7.33
CA LEU A 2 -18.73 20.41 -6.52
C LEU A 2 -18.21 20.32 -5.08
N VAL A 3 -19.13 20.28 -4.11
CA VAL A 3 -18.82 20.14 -2.68
C VAL A 3 -19.67 19.05 -2.05
N GLY A 4 -19.12 18.41 -1.00
CA GLY A 4 -19.84 17.36 -0.27
C GLY A 4 -20.16 16.15 -1.12
N SER A 5 -21.41 15.67 -1.04
CA SER A 5 -21.86 14.49 -1.79
C SER A 5 -21.90 14.69 -3.31
N GLU A 6 -21.84 15.93 -3.77
CA GLU A 6 -21.84 16.25 -5.20
C GLU A 6 -20.44 16.17 -5.82
N MET A 7 -19.41 16.06 -4.98
CA MET A 7 -18.02 15.95 -5.43
C MET A 7 -17.80 14.60 -6.13
N CYS A 8 -17.20 14.61 -7.32
CA CYS A 8 -16.92 13.38 -8.04
C CYS A 8 -15.84 12.54 -7.32
N ILE A 9 -15.80 11.23 -7.62
CA ILE A 9 -14.85 10.29 -7.01
C ILE A 9 -13.41 10.74 -7.20
N ARG A 10 -13.07 11.23 -8.40
CA ARG A 10 -11.72 11.72 -8.71
C ARG A 10 -11.33 12.87 -7.78
N ASP A 11 -12.20 13.88 -7.64
CA ASP A 11 -11.90 15.05 -6.83
C ASP A 11 -11.75 14.70 -5.36
N ARG A 12 -12.64 13.81 -4.85
CA ARG A 12 -12.53 13.31 -3.49
C ARG A 12 -11.23 12.53 -3.27
N TRP A 13 -10.83 11.76 -4.26
CA TRP A 13 -9.60 10.97 -4.19
C TRP A 13 -8.37 11.88 -4.14
N TYR A 14 -8.30 12.88 -5.02
CA TYR A 14 -7.19 13.86 -5.05
C TYR A 14 -7.11 14.68 -3.77
N MET A 15 -8.23 15.07 -3.19
CA MET A 15 -8.24 15.82 -1.94
C MET A 15 -7.61 15.02 -0.79
N LYS A 16 -7.75 13.69 -0.80
CA LYS A 16 -7.10 12.83 0.18
C LYS A 16 -5.60 12.70 -0.04
N GLU A 17 -5.12 12.93 -1.26
CA GLU A 17 -3.69 12.83 -1.57
C GLU A 17 -2.84 13.86 -0.83
N GLU A 18 -3.41 14.96 -0.42
CA GLU A 18 -2.70 16.02 0.28
C GLU A 18 -2.28 15.64 1.71
N SER A 19 -2.66 14.46 2.18
CA SER A 19 -2.26 13.97 3.48
C SER A 19 -0.79 13.52 3.47
N GLU A 20 0.04 14.11 4.33
CA GLU A 20 1.44 13.71 4.50
C GLU A 20 1.60 12.27 5.02
N LYS A 21 0.50 11.68 5.50
CA LYS A 21 0.48 10.35 6.12
C LYS A 21 0.23 9.22 5.15
N THR A 22 0.04 9.53 3.87
CA THR A 22 -0.18 8.53 2.84
C THR A 22 0.80 8.69 1.70
N TYR A 23 1.00 7.61 0.96
CA TYR A 23 1.85 7.57 -0.21
C TYR A 23 1.03 7.05 -1.39
N THR A 24 1.18 7.66 -2.55
CA THR A 24 0.53 7.22 -3.78
C THR A 24 1.55 6.62 -4.74
N TYR A 25 1.33 5.36 -5.08
CA TYR A 25 2.13 4.63 -6.05
C TYR A 25 1.39 4.61 -7.39
N TYR A 26 2.09 4.93 -8.47
CA TYR A 26 1.54 5.02 -9.82
C TYR A 26 2.05 3.86 -10.65
N ARG A 27 1.13 3.15 -11.29
CA ARG A 27 1.53 2.12 -12.25
C ARG A 27 0.47 1.97 -13.34
N LYS A 28 0.86 1.29 -14.42
CA LYS A 28 -0.01 0.97 -15.53
C LYS A 28 -0.19 -0.54 -15.57
N ALA A 29 -1.43 -1.02 -15.70
CA ALA A 29 -1.73 -2.44 -15.81
C ALA A 29 -1.09 -3.01 -17.08
N GLN A 30 -0.32 -4.12 -16.93
CA GLN A 30 0.47 -4.68 -18.01
C GLN A 30 -0.27 -5.82 -18.71
N TYR A 31 0.05 -6.05 -19.99
CA TYR A 31 -0.56 -7.11 -20.78
C TYR A 31 -0.37 -8.49 -20.12
N HIS A 32 0.83 -8.79 -19.64
CA HIS A 32 1.14 -10.08 -19.01
C HIS A 32 0.42 -10.30 -17.67
N GLU A 33 -0.25 -9.28 -17.14
CA GLU A 33 -0.99 -9.37 -15.89
C GLU A 33 -2.45 -9.75 -16.10
N THR A 34 -2.91 -9.80 -17.35
CA THR A 34 -4.28 -10.18 -17.67
C THR A 34 -4.50 -11.68 -17.60
N ASP A 35 -5.73 -12.08 -17.36
CA ASP A 35 -6.16 -13.47 -17.38
C ASP A 35 -7.00 -13.78 -18.63
N GLN A 36 -7.52 -15.00 -18.70
CA GLN A 36 -8.32 -15.44 -19.84
C GLN A 36 -9.62 -14.62 -20.02
N MET A 37 -10.12 -13.98 -18.97
CA MET A 37 -11.29 -13.10 -19.05
C MET A 37 -10.97 -11.72 -19.61
N GLY A 38 -9.69 -11.41 -19.88
CA GLY A 38 -9.25 -10.12 -20.38
C GLY A 38 -9.13 -9.05 -19.30
N ILE A 39 -9.23 -9.41 -18.04
CA ILE A 39 -9.06 -8.51 -16.90
C ILE A 39 -7.77 -8.84 -16.15
N ILE A 40 -7.33 -7.92 -15.31
CA ILE A 40 -6.15 -8.17 -14.48
C ILE A 40 -6.42 -9.31 -13.52
N HIS A 41 -5.54 -10.31 -13.53
CA HIS A 41 -5.65 -11.47 -12.65
C HIS A 41 -5.53 -11.02 -11.19
N HIS A 42 -6.38 -11.57 -10.34
CA HIS A 42 -6.49 -11.16 -8.94
C HIS A 42 -5.17 -11.23 -8.16
N SER A 43 -4.25 -12.12 -8.51
CA SER A 43 -2.96 -12.25 -7.82
C SER A 43 -2.05 -11.03 -7.99
N ASN A 44 -2.22 -10.26 -9.06
CA ASN A 44 -1.37 -9.11 -9.34
C ASN A 44 -1.59 -7.98 -8.34
N TYR A 45 -2.78 -7.85 -7.77
CA TYR A 45 -3.09 -6.82 -6.79
C TYR A 45 -2.22 -6.93 -5.54
N VAL A 46 -1.92 -8.16 -5.12
CA VAL A 46 -1.03 -8.41 -3.99
C VAL A 46 0.40 -7.95 -4.30
N LYS A 47 0.87 -8.19 -5.52
CA LYS A 47 2.17 -7.71 -5.98
C LYS A 47 2.21 -6.18 -6.02
N TRP A 48 1.15 -5.57 -6.50
CA TRP A 48 1.03 -4.10 -6.56
C TRP A 48 1.01 -3.48 -5.15
N MET A 49 0.36 -4.14 -4.20
CA MET A 49 0.40 -3.72 -2.80
C MET A 49 1.83 -3.72 -2.27
N GLU A 50 2.61 -4.74 -2.59
CA GLU A 50 4.02 -4.84 -2.20
C GLU A 50 4.84 -3.70 -2.81
N GLU A 51 4.67 -3.45 -4.10
CA GLU A 51 5.35 -2.34 -4.77
C GLU A 51 5.04 -1.00 -4.07
N ALA A 52 3.77 -0.78 -3.72
CA ALA A 52 3.34 0.43 -3.05
C ALA A 52 3.95 0.56 -1.64
N ARG A 53 3.99 -0.54 -0.87
CA ARG A 53 4.64 -0.54 0.46
C ARG A 53 6.12 -0.21 0.37
N ILE A 54 6.82 -0.84 -0.56
CA ILE A 54 8.26 -0.61 -0.76
C ILE A 54 8.51 0.85 -1.10
N GLY A 55 7.70 1.42 -2.00
CA GLY A 55 7.78 2.84 -2.34
C GLY A 55 7.53 3.74 -1.15
N TYR A 56 6.55 3.39 -0.31
CA TYR A 56 6.22 4.16 0.88
C TYR A 56 7.38 4.18 1.88
N MET A 57 7.98 3.02 2.14
CA MET A 57 9.12 2.92 3.05
C MET A 57 10.33 3.71 2.55
N SER A 58 10.60 3.67 1.26
CA SER A 58 11.68 4.46 0.66
C SER A 58 11.43 5.96 0.85
N ARG A 59 10.20 6.41 0.64
CA ARG A 59 9.84 7.82 0.85
C ARG A 59 9.97 8.24 2.31
N MET A 60 9.67 7.35 3.25
CA MET A 60 9.84 7.62 4.68
C MET A 60 11.31 7.77 5.09
N GLY A 61 12.25 7.42 4.22
CA GLY A 61 13.69 7.52 4.49
C GLY A 61 14.30 6.27 5.12
N PHE A 62 13.55 5.17 5.20
CA PHE A 62 14.06 3.90 5.70
C PHE A 62 13.62 2.78 4.75
N SER A 63 14.44 2.51 3.74
CA SER A 63 14.10 1.56 2.69
C SER A 63 13.97 0.13 3.20
N TYR A 64 13.18 -0.68 2.50
CA TYR A 64 13.05 -2.10 2.79
C TYR A 64 14.39 -2.82 2.73
N LYS A 65 15.26 -2.45 1.77
CA LYS A 65 16.61 -2.97 1.65
C LYS A 65 17.45 -2.69 2.90
N LYS A 66 17.32 -1.48 3.47
CA LYS A 66 18.04 -1.10 4.69
C LYS A 66 17.58 -1.95 5.88
N VAL A 67 16.27 -2.25 5.97
CA VAL A 67 15.71 -3.14 7.00
C VAL A 67 16.37 -4.52 6.91
N GLU A 68 16.42 -5.09 5.71
CA GLU A 68 17.02 -6.41 5.48
C GLU A 68 18.52 -6.43 5.76
N GLU A 69 19.24 -5.37 5.38
CA GLU A 69 20.67 -5.24 5.66
C GLU A 69 20.97 -5.25 7.17
N LEU A 70 20.02 -4.83 7.98
CA LEU A 70 20.13 -4.84 9.44
C LEU A 70 19.67 -6.18 10.06
N GLY A 71 19.40 -7.17 9.21
CA GLY A 71 19.03 -8.52 9.64
C GLY A 71 17.57 -8.69 10.04
N VAL A 72 16.74 -7.72 9.71
CA VAL A 72 15.29 -7.76 10.02
C VAL A 72 14.52 -8.06 8.74
N ILE A 73 13.54 -8.94 8.85
CA ILE A 73 12.58 -9.21 7.77
C ILE A 73 11.18 -8.89 8.25
N SER A 74 10.31 -8.53 7.31
CA SER A 74 8.93 -8.14 7.62
C SER A 74 7.95 -8.99 6.81
N PRO A 75 7.64 -10.22 7.27
CA PRO A 75 6.73 -11.08 6.56
C PRO A 75 5.30 -10.56 6.60
N VAL A 76 4.54 -10.93 5.58
CA VAL A 76 3.10 -10.72 5.56
C VAL A 76 2.43 -11.75 6.46
N VAL A 77 1.62 -11.28 7.39
CA VAL A 77 0.87 -12.14 8.31
C VAL A 77 -0.56 -12.33 7.83
N GLU A 78 -1.13 -11.28 7.24
CA GLU A 78 -2.52 -11.29 6.80
C GLU A 78 -2.70 -10.33 5.64
N ILE A 79 -3.52 -10.73 4.68
CA ILE A 79 -3.91 -9.89 3.53
C ILE A 79 -5.40 -10.05 3.30
N SER A 80 -6.05 -8.93 2.99
CA SER A 80 -7.44 -8.91 2.55
C SER A 80 -7.57 -7.98 1.36
N VAL A 81 -8.21 -8.45 0.29
CA VAL A 81 -8.41 -7.67 -0.93
C VAL A 81 -9.87 -7.76 -1.35
N ALA A 82 -10.50 -6.63 -1.53
CA ALA A 82 -11.87 -6.54 -2.03
C ALA A 82 -11.84 -6.00 -3.47
N TYR A 83 -12.19 -6.85 -4.42
CA TYR A 83 -12.23 -6.53 -5.84
C TYR A 83 -13.60 -5.96 -6.17
N ARG A 84 -13.66 -4.64 -6.37
CA ARG A 84 -14.95 -3.94 -6.55
C ARG A 84 -15.28 -3.67 -8.02
N LYS A 85 -14.27 -3.35 -8.82
CA LYS A 85 -14.38 -3.06 -10.26
C LYS A 85 -13.24 -3.72 -11.00
N GLN A 86 -13.50 -4.16 -12.20
CA GLN A 86 -12.50 -4.81 -13.05
C GLN A 86 -11.47 -3.81 -13.55
N VAL A 87 -10.24 -4.26 -13.67
CA VAL A 87 -9.13 -3.50 -14.25
C VAL A 87 -8.68 -4.21 -15.53
N PHE A 88 -8.40 -3.44 -16.56
CA PHE A 88 -8.04 -3.95 -17.88
C PHE A 88 -6.62 -3.54 -18.22
N PHE A 89 -6.07 -4.20 -19.24
CA PHE A 89 -4.78 -3.84 -19.79
C PHE A 89 -4.71 -2.34 -20.08
N ASP A 90 -3.57 -1.74 -19.76
CA ASP A 90 -3.24 -0.34 -20.00
C ASP A 90 -3.98 0.68 -19.13
N ASP A 91 -4.84 0.23 -18.21
CA ASP A 91 -5.47 1.13 -17.25
C ASP A 91 -4.40 1.74 -16.33
N GLU A 92 -4.55 3.03 -16.05
CA GLU A 92 -3.68 3.74 -15.11
C GLU A 92 -4.21 3.58 -13.69
N ILE A 93 -3.40 2.96 -12.83
CA ILE A 93 -3.78 2.66 -11.47
C ILE A 93 -2.93 3.49 -10.50
N ARG A 94 -3.59 4.06 -9.52
CA ARG A 94 -2.97 4.80 -8.43
C ARG A 94 -3.32 4.10 -7.13
N ILE A 95 -2.30 3.72 -6.38
CA ILE A 95 -2.49 2.97 -5.14
C ILE A 95 -2.06 3.87 -3.99
N ARG A 96 -3.03 4.29 -3.20
CA ARG A 96 -2.78 5.04 -1.99
C ARG A 96 -2.60 4.06 -0.86
N VAL A 97 -1.44 4.12 -0.20
CA VAL A 97 -1.13 3.30 0.96
C VAL A 97 -0.90 4.20 2.17
N GLY A 98 -1.44 3.77 3.30
CA GLY A 98 -1.25 4.47 4.57
C GLY A 98 -1.19 3.48 5.71
N ILE A 99 -0.60 3.88 6.82
CA ILE A 99 -0.54 3.05 8.03
C ILE A 99 -1.90 3.10 8.72
N LYS A 100 -2.49 1.93 8.91
CA LYS A 100 -3.75 1.79 9.64
C LYS A 100 -3.50 1.74 11.14
N GLN A 101 -2.52 0.94 11.55
CA GLN A 101 -2.22 0.71 12.96
C GLN A 101 -0.79 0.21 13.13
N TYR A 102 -0.17 0.59 14.24
CA TYR A 102 1.16 0.14 14.60
C TYR A 102 1.29 0.08 16.12
N ASN A 103 1.82 -1.03 16.63
CA ASN A 103 2.01 -1.22 18.07
C ASN A 103 3.46 -1.59 18.45
N GLY A 104 4.41 -1.43 17.52
CA GLY A 104 5.81 -1.79 17.73
C GLY A 104 6.17 -3.21 17.30
N ILE A 105 5.19 -4.12 17.28
CA ILE A 105 5.37 -5.52 16.91
C ILE A 105 4.65 -5.81 15.59
N SER A 106 3.48 -5.24 15.42
CA SER A 106 2.61 -5.42 14.26
C SER A 106 2.38 -4.10 13.56
N LEU A 107 2.48 -4.11 12.24
CA LEU A 107 2.26 -2.95 11.38
C LEU A 107 1.18 -3.29 10.36
N GLU A 108 0.15 -2.48 10.29
CA GLU A 108 -0.99 -2.68 9.41
C GLU A 108 -1.10 -1.53 8.42
N PHE A 109 -1.38 -1.88 7.14
CA PHE A 109 -1.58 -0.91 6.07
C PHE A 109 -2.98 -1.03 5.48
N ASN A 110 -3.55 0.10 5.10
CA ASN A 110 -4.72 0.17 4.24
C ASN A 110 -4.31 0.62 2.85
N TYR A 111 -4.98 0.11 1.83
CA TYR A 111 -4.75 0.43 0.43
C TYR A 111 -6.05 0.79 -0.25
N GLU A 112 -6.00 1.79 -1.09
CA GLU A 112 -7.11 2.18 -1.95
C GLU A 112 -6.57 2.29 -3.38
N PHE A 113 -7.16 1.52 -4.30
CA PHE A 113 -6.75 1.48 -5.70
C PHE A 113 -7.73 2.31 -6.51
N PHE A 114 -7.25 3.40 -7.07
CA PHE A 114 -8.02 4.25 -7.95
C PHE A 114 -7.62 3.98 -9.40
N ASN A 115 -8.62 3.65 -10.24
CA ASN A 115 -8.41 3.51 -11.68
C ASN A 115 -8.63 4.87 -12.33
N ALA A 116 -7.55 5.56 -12.70
CA ALA A 116 -7.62 6.89 -13.28
C ALA A 116 -8.17 6.87 -14.71
N SER A 117 -7.97 5.77 -15.44
CA SER A 117 -8.51 5.61 -16.80
C SER A 117 -10.03 5.52 -16.80
N ARG A 118 -10.64 4.96 -15.75
CA ARG A 118 -12.09 4.76 -15.62
C ARG A 118 -12.74 5.63 -14.57
N ASN A 119 -11.92 6.44 -13.85
CA ASN A 119 -12.36 7.38 -12.83
C ASN A 119 -13.20 6.71 -11.72
N GLU A 120 -12.67 5.63 -11.16
CA GLU A 120 -13.38 4.86 -10.13
C GLU A 120 -12.41 4.18 -9.15
N ILE A 121 -12.86 3.99 -7.91
CA ILE A 121 -12.17 3.14 -6.95
C ILE A 121 -12.44 1.69 -7.36
N CYS A 122 -11.39 0.96 -7.71
CA CYS A 122 -11.55 -0.40 -8.23
C CYS A 122 -11.29 -1.48 -7.17
N THR A 123 -10.50 -1.17 -6.14
CA THR A 123 -10.09 -2.17 -5.14
C THR A 123 -9.78 -1.48 -3.83
N THR A 124 -10.11 -2.14 -2.74
CA THR A 124 -9.66 -1.75 -1.40
C THR A 124 -8.96 -2.95 -0.77
N ALA A 125 -7.94 -2.70 0.03
CA ALA A 125 -7.14 -3.78 0.57
C ALA A 125 -6.55 -3.43 1.93
N TYR A 126 -6.04 -4.46 2.59
CA TYR A 126 -5.45 -4.39 3.92
C TYR A 126 -4.34 -5.41 4.00
N SER A 127 -3.28 -5.09 4.72
CA SER A 127 -2.24 -6.06 5.05
C SER A 127 -1.71 -5.83 6.46
N ARG A 128 -1.26 -6.91 7.08
CA ARG A 128 -0.64 -6.88 8.39
C ARG A 128 0.70 -7.60 8.34
N HIS A 129 1.68 -7.02 9.01
CA HIS A 129 3.06 -7.47 9.01
C HIS A 129 3.59 -7.52 10.42
N CYS A 130 4.54 -8.41 10.66
CA CYS A 130 5.35 -8.42 11.86
C CYS A 130 6.82 -8.25 11.47
N PHE A 131 7.71 -8.30 12.45
CA PHE A 131 9.15 -8.14 12.22
C PHE A 131 9.88 -9.29 12.90
N LEU A 132 10.79 -9.92 12.15
CA LEU A 132 11.57 -11.03 12.63
C LEU A 132 13.07 -10.72 12.50
N LYS A 133 13.83 -11.17 13.49
CA LYS A 133 15.28 -11.16 13.44
C LYS A 133 15.77 -12.51 13.94
N GLU A 134 16.61 -13.19 13.13
CA GLU A 134 17.11 -14.53 13.44
C GLU A 134 15.96 -15.52 13.77
N GLY A 135 14.84 -15.39 13.02
CA GLY A 135 13.67 -16.25 13.16
C GLY A 135 12.79 -15.96 14.38
N LYS A 136 13.07 -14.89 15.12
CA LYS A 136 12.32 -14.52 16.33
C LYS A 136 11.55 -13.22 16.12
N LEU A 137 10.34 -13.17 16.66
CA LEU A 137 9.53 -11.96 16.67
C LEU A 137 10.22 -10.88 17.49
N ILE A 138 10.33 -9.68 16.94
CA ILE A 138 10.99 -8.54 17.59
C ILE A 138 10.05 -7.34 17.72
N ALA A 139 10.38 -6.45 18.65
CA ALA A 139 9.76 -5.13 18.76
C ALA A 139 10.70 -4.10 18.13
N LEU A 140 10.20 -3.30 17.18
CA LEU A 140 11.02 -2.31 16.48
C LEU A 140 11.60 -1.24 17.40
N LYS A 141 10.87 -0.86 18.43
CA LYS A 141 11.35 0.14 19.40
C LYS A 141 12.71 -0.23 19.97
N LYS A 142 12.94 -1.52 20.20
CA LYS A 142 14.19 -2.03 20.77
C LYS A 142 15.24 -2.30 19.70
N GLU A 143 14.86 -2.93 18.59
CA GLU A 143 15.81 -3.42 17.57
C GLU A 143 16.13 -2.40 16.49
N LEU A 144 15.15 -1.57 16.07
CA LEU A 144 15.30 -0.54 15.05
C LEU A 144 14.60 0.75 15.52
N PRO A 145 15.16 1.44 16.53
CA PRO A 145 14.50 2.61 17.11
C PRO A 145 14.27 3.74 16.12
N GLU A 146 15.14 3.92 15.12
CA GLU A 146 14.96 4.93 14.09
C GLU A 146 13.71 4.63 13.24
N LEU A 147 13.55 3.39 12.78
CA LEU A 147 12.37 2.99 12.01
C LEU A 147 11.10 3.11 12.86
N ASN A 148 11.16 2.70 14.13
CA ASN A 148 10.05 2.84 15.06
C ASN A 148 9.59 4.31 15.17
N ARG A 149 10.53 5.24 15.27
CA ARG A 149 10.25 6.68 15.34
C ARG A 149 9.60 7.16 14.05
N ILE A 150 10.15 6.77 12.89
CA ILE A 150 9.62 7.16 11.57
C ILE A 150 8.18 6.67 11.40
N ILE A 151 7.91 5.42 11.74
CA ILE A 151 6.56 4.86 11.64
C ILE A 151 5.60 5.59 12.59
N THR A 152 6.03 5.81 13.83
CA THR A 152 5.22 6.49 14.83
C THR A 152 4.86 7.92 14.39
N ASP A 153 5.78 8.62 13.76
CA ASP A 153 5.55 9.97 13.24
C ASP A 153 4.54 10.00 12.08
N CYS A 154 4.31 8.86 11.43
CA CYS A 154 3.34 8.72 10.33
C CYS A 154 1.93 8.32 10.78
N LEU A 155 1.69 8.14 12.06
CA LEU A 155 0.38 7.73 12.59
C LEU A 155 -0.64 8.86 12.67
#